data_07e21956fcc034c5b9254d692c88620b
#
_entry.id   07e21956fcc034c5b9254d692c88620b
#
_cell.length_a   1.000
_cell.length_b   1.000
_cell.length_c   1.000
_cell.angle_alpha   90.00
_cell.angle_beta   90.00
_cell.angle_gamma   90.00
#
_symmetry.space_group_name_H-M   'P 1'
#
loop_
_entity.id
_entity.type
_entity.pdbx_description
1 polymer ?
#
loop_
_entity_poly.entity_id
_entity_poly.type
_entity_poly.pdbx_seq_one_letter_code
_entity_poly.pdbx_strand_id
1 'polypeptide(L)'
;MTTYSLNDIKKKVDELALKINAPKNLLPTYGHIIGDATPCIEIDRNGCMFYVISERGQEYERRKTDKIDDLLFWIFASVTFSMSCDYELRNRIEDRDCRRIMFDRQVELLGQLNETWGEREQAEHQNILKSFPFDDLAGLRATFCGQLRQQGYSEVEIEKLSYEKYPQN
;
A
#
# COMPACT_ATOMS: atom_id res chain seq x y z
N MET A 1 -11.01 23.68 -18.82
CA MET A 1 -10.34 22.52 -18.18
C MET A 1 -8.85 22.80 -18.11
N THR A 2 -8.23 22.69 -16.95
CA THR A 2 -6.76 22.86 -16.83
C THR A 2 -6.11 21.61 -17.36
N THR A 3 -5.36 21.69 -18.45
CA THR A 3 -4.63 20.56 -19.00
C THR A 3 -3.25 20.51 -18.35
N TYR A 4 -2.94 19.40 -17.66
CA TYR A 4 -1.64 19.17 -17.04
C TYR A 4 -0.70 18.51 -18.04
N SER A 5 0.58 18.88 -18.04
CA SER A 5 1.64 18.09 -18.66
C SER A 5 2.22 17.06 -17.66
N LEU A 6 2.94 16.06 -18.15
CA LEU A 6 3.66 15.11 -17.27
C LEU A 6 4.65 15.84 -16.35
N ASN A 7 5.26 16.93 -16.82
CA ASN A 7 6.19 17.71 -16.02
C ASN A 7 5.46 18.48 -14.88
N ASP A 8 4.25 18.98 -15.14
CA ASP A 8 3.44 19.65 -14.09
C ASP A 8 3.03 18.65 -13.01
N ILE A 9 2.62 17.44 -13.41
CA ILE A 9 2.30 16.36 -12.47
C ILE A 9 3.54 15.98 -11.66
N LYS A 10 4.68 15.78 -12.33
CA LYS A 10 5.94 15.46 -11.67
C LYS A 10 6.31 16.49 -10.61
N LYS A 11 6.23 17.78 -10.91
CA LYS A 11 6.52 18.84 -9.94
C LYS A 11 5.60 18.75 -8.72
N LYS A 12 4.29 18.55 -8.92
CA LYS A 12 3.34 18.38 -7.82
C LYS A 12 3.66 17.16 -6.95
N VAL A 13 4.02 16.05 -7.57
CA VAL A 13 4.43 14.84 -6.85
C VAL A 13 5.71 15.09 -6.06
N ASP A 14 6.72 15.71 -6.65
CA ASP A 14 7.98 16.03 -5.97
C ASP A 14 7.75 16.96 -4.75
N GLU A 15 6.88 17.99 -4.89
CA GLU A 15 6.52 18.91 -3.80
C GLU A 15 5.82 18.18 -2.64
N LEU A 16 4.87 17.30 -2.95
CA LEU A 16 4.16 16.52 -1.93
C LEU A 16 5.06 15.47 -1.28
N ALA A 17 5.91 14.81 -2.07
CA ALA A 17 6.87 13.82 -1.57
C ALA A 17 7.83 14.43 -0.53
N LEU A 18 8.26 15.68 -0.74
CA LEU A 18 9.10 16.40 0.23
C LEU A 18 8.41 16.63 1.57
N LYS A 19 7.11 16.87 1.60
CA LYS A 19 6.36 17.12 2.84
C LYS A 19 6.38 15.93 3.80
N ILE A 20 6.41 14.71 3.27
CA ILE A 20 6.40 13.47 4.05
C ILE A 20 7.75 12.74 4.02
N ASN A 21 8.78 13.36 3.44
CA ASN A 21 10.11 12.75 3.22
C ASN A 21 10.02 11.39 2.48
N ALA A 22 9.18 11.32 1.46
CA ALA A 22 9.02 10.08 0.68
C ALA A 22 10.31 9.72 -0.07
N PRO A 23 10.78 8.46 0.01
CA PRO A 23 11.92 7.98 -0.75
C PRO A 23 11.70 8.10 -2.26
N LYS A 24 12.70 8.58 -2.99
CA LYS A 24 12.59 8.80 -4.45
C LYS A 24 12.30 7.53 -5.25
N ASN A 25 12.79 6.39 -4.78
CA ASN A 25 12.56 5.10 -5.42
C ASN A 25 11.12 4.57 -5.29
N LEU A 26 10.28 5.21 -4.47
CA LEU A 26 8.86 4.89 -4.36
C LEU A 26 7.99 5.75 -5.30
N LEU A 27 8.57 6.77 -5.93
CA LEU A 27 7.83 7.68 -6.81
C LEU A 27 7.62 7.06 -8.19
N PRO A 28 6.53 7.45 -8.91
CA PRO A 28 6.23 6.90 -10.22
C PRO A 28 7.20 7.40 -11.30
N THR A 29 7.22 6.70 -12.43
CA THR A 29 7.79 7.17 -13.69
C THR A 29 6.77 7.97 -14.48
N TYR A 30 7.21 8.67 -15.51
CA TYR A 30 6.38 9.56 -16.32
C TYR A 30 6.58 9.27 -17.80
N GLY A 31 5.57 8.71 -18.46
CA GLY A 31 5.57 8.43 -19.90
C GLY A 31 6.45 7.25 -20.33
N HIS A 32 7.06 6.52 -19.40
CA HIS A 32 7.77 5.27 -19.72
C HIS A 32 7.61 4.22 -18.63
N ILE A 33 7.35 2.99 -19.02
CA ILE A 33 7.15 1.85 -18.16
C ILE A 33 8.50 1.14 -17.96
N ILE A 34 8.89 0.91 -16.69
CA ILE A 34 10.10 0.14 -16.35
C ILE A 34 9.81 -1.37 -16.40
N GLY A 35 8.63 -1.78 -15.99
CA GLY A 35 8.21 -3.19 -16.00
C GLY A 35 8.61 -4.01 -14.77
N ASP A 36 8.82 -3.34 -13.65
CA ASP A 36 9.15 -3.89 -12.33
C ASP A 36 8.08 -3.59 -11.27
N ALA A 37 6.85 -3.39 -11.72
CA ALA A 37 5.70 -2.93 -10.93
C ALA A 37 5.80 -1.46 -10.44
N THR A 38 6.84 -0.70 -10.80
CA THR A 38 6.88 0.74 -10.54
C THR A 38 5.73 1.43 -11.29
N PRO A 39 4.89 2.22 -10.60
CA PRO A 39 3.81 2.94 -11.28
C PRO A 39 4.33 3.90 -12.36
N CYS A 40 3.62 3.97 -13.47
CA CYS A 40 3.88 4.92 -14.55
C CYS A 40 2.68 5.84 -14.73
N ILE A 41 2.94 7.14 -14.88
CA ILE A 41 1.91 8.14 -15.17
C ILE A 41 1.95 8.44 -16.67
N GLU A 42 0.78 8.34 -17.29
CA GLU A 42 0.58 8.64 -18.72
C GLU A 42 -0.51 9.71 -18.87
N ILE A 43 -0.46 10.45 -19.98
CA ILE A 43 -1.51 11.40 -20.38
C ILE A 43 -1.86 11.15 -21.85
N ASP A 44 -3.14 11.05 -22.17
CA ASP A 44 -3.61 10.95 -23.55
C ASP A 44 -3.76 12.33 -24.21
N ARG A 45 -4.07 12.32 -25.52
CA ARG A 45 -4.25 13.55 -26.31
C ARG A 45 -5.44 14.40 -25.87
N ASN A 46 -6.36 13.84 -25.10
CA ASN A 46 -7.53 14.53 -24.55
C ASN A 46 -7.26 15.10 -23.15
N GLY A 47 -6.04 14.92 -22.59
CA GLY A 47 -5.67 15.36 -21.26
C GLY A 47 -6.13 14.44 -20.13
N CYS A 48 -6.63 13.24 -20.45
CA CYS A 48 -6.92 12.23 -19.44
C CYS A 48 -5.62 11.63 -18.90
N MET A 49 -5.55 11.49 -17.60
CA MET A 49 -4.40 10.96 -16.87
C MET A 49 -4.62 9.48 -16.52
N PHE A 50 -3.55 8.71 -16.60
CA PHE A 50 -3.58 7.28 -16.28
C PHE A 50 -2.50 6.95 -15.24
N TYR A 51 -2.88 6.12 -14.28
CA TYR A 51 -1.99 5.45 -13.35
C TYR A 51 -1.88 4.00 -13.78
N VAL A 52 -0.68 3.57 -14.16
CA VAL A 52 -0.44 2.28 -14.79
C VAL A 52 0.58 1.48 -14.00
N ILE A 53 0.28 0.21 -13.70
CA ILE A 53 1.22 -0.74 -13.12
C ILE A 53 1.45 -1.86 -14.13
N SER A 54 2.73 -2.09 -14.47
CA SER A 54 3.15 -3.15 -15.37
C SER A 54 4.36 -3.89 -14.81
N GLU A 55 4.36 -5.21 -14.92
CA GLU A 55 5.48 -6.06 -14.54
C GLU A 55 5.73 -7.10 -15.63
N ARG A 56 7.00 -7.29 -16.01
CA ARG A 56 7.46 -8.30 -16.98
C ARG A 56 6.68 -8.27 -18.30
N GLY A 57 6.32 -7.04 -18.76
CA GLY A 57 5.59 -6.85 -20.02
C GLY A 57 4.08 -7.06 -19.92
N GLN A 58 3.55 -7.35 -18.74
CA GLN A 58 2.12 -7.48 -18.49
C GLN A 58 1.60 -6.28 -17.69
N GLU A 59 0.51 -5.67 -18.19
CA GLU A 59 -0.21 -4.63 -17.46
C GLU A 59 -1.16 -5.26 -16.43
N TYR A 60 -0.99 -4.92 -15.16
CA TYR A 60 -1.82 -5.41 -14.06
C TYR A 60 -2.90 -4.42 -13.66
N GLU A 61 -2.64 -3.14 -13.83
CA GLU A 61 -3.57 -2.10 -13.43
C GLU A 61 -3.48 -0.90 -14.36
N ARG A 62 -4.65 -0.34 -14.74
CA ARG A 62 -4.78 0.92 -15.44
C ARG A 62 -6.00 1.67 -14.92
N ARG A 63 -5.75 2.72 -14.14
CA ARG A 63 -6.80 3.65 -13.68
C ARG A 63 -6.78 4.90 -14.52
N LYS A 64 -7.95 5.42 -14.86
CA LYS A 64 -8.12 6.64 -15.65
C LYS A 64 -8.85 7.70 -14.85
N THR A 65 -8.40 8.95 -14.94
CA THR A 65 -9.09 10.11 -14.36
C THR A 65 -8.82 11.37 -15.18
N ASP A 66 -9.73 12.34 -15.09
CA ASP A 66 -9.54 13.72 -15.54
C ASP A 66 -9.27 14.69 -14.37
N LYS A 67 -9.26 14.18 -13.12
CA LYS A 67 -9.03 14.94 -11.90
C LYS A 67 -7.64 14.69 -11.35
N ILE A 68 -6.86 15.77 -11.25
CA ILE A 68 -5.50 15.70 -10.71
C ILE A 68 -5.48 15.19 -9.26
N ASP A 69 -6.49 15.51 -8.46
CA ASP A 69 -6.59 15.08 -7.07
C ASP A 69 -6.70 13.56 -6.94
N ASP A 70 -7.51 12.91 -7.78
CA ASP A 70 -7.62 11.44 -7.79
C ASP A 70 -6.28 10.78 -8.17
N LEU A 71 -5.60 11.32 -9.19
CA LEU A 71 -4.29 10.81 -9.61
C LEU A 71 -3.25 10.91 -8.49
N LEU A 72 -3.16 12.08 -7.85
CA LEU A 72 -2.23 12.31 -6.75
C LEU A 72 -2.56 11.43 -5.55
N PHE A 73 -3.84 11.24 -5.24
CA PHE A 73 -4.26 10.29 -4.21
C PHE A 73 -3.77 8.87 -4.52
N TRP A 74 -3.98 8.34 -5.73
CA TRP A 74 -3.52 6.99 -6.08
C TRP A 74 -2.00 6.83 -5.96
N ILE A 75 -1.25 7.84 -6.42
CA ILE A 75 0.21 7.85 -6.29
C ILE A 75 0.60 7.78 -4.81
N PHE A 76 0.05 8.67 -3.98
CA PHE A 76 0.45 8.74 -2.58
C PHE A 76 -0.15 7.65 -1.70
N ALA A 77 -1.28 7.06 -2.05
CA ALA A 77 -1.77 5.84 -1.40
C ALA A 77 -0.74 4.70 -1.54
N SER A 78 -0.17 4.51 -2.75
CA SER A 78 0.89 3.51 -2.96
C SER A 78 2.20 3.85 -2.22
N VAL A 79 2.66 5.10 -2.30
CA VAL A 79 3.89 5.57 -1.64
C VAL A 79 3.78 5.43 -0.13
N THR A 80 2.70 5.93 0.47
CA THR A 80 2.48 5.89 1.92
C THR A 80 2.26 4.48 2.44
N PHE A 81 1.64 3.59 1.65
CA PHE A 81 1.54 2.18 1.99
C PHE A 81 2.94 1.56 2.16
N SER A 82 3.84 1.74 1.17
CA SER A 82 5.20 1.23 1.25
C SER A 82 5.98 1.81 2.44
N MET A 83 5.84 3.12 2.68
CA MET A 83 6.46 3.78 3.85
C MET A 83 5.91 3.24 5.17
N SER A 84 4.63 2.88 5.21
CA SER A 84 3.97 2.33 6.41
C SER A 84 4.38 0.90 6.70
N CYS A 85 4.61 0.09 5.65
CA CYS A 85 5.19 -1.24 5.77
C CYS A 85 6.61 -1.16 6.38
N ASP A 86 7.45 -0.27 5.85
CA ASP A 86 8.81 -0.05 6.39
C ASP A 86 8.80 0.45 7.83
N TYR A 87 7.84 1.31 8.17
CA TYR A 87 7.67 1.81 9.53
C TYR A 87 7.24 0.69 10.47
N GLU A 88 6.27 -0.13 10.07
CA GLU A 88 5.82 -1.28 10.85
C GLU A 88 6.96 -2.26 11.13
N LEU A 89 7.74 -2.62 10.12
CA LEU A 89 8.88 -3.55 10.29
C LEU A 89 9.89 -3.09 11.34
N ARG A 90 10.08 -1.78 11.49
CA ARG A 90 11.00 -1.20 12.50
C ARG A 90 10.36 -1.04 13.88
N ASN A 91 9.02 -1.06 13.95
CA ASN A 91 8.24 -0.80 15.17
C ASN A 91 7.30 -1.97 15.49
N ARG A 92 7.59 -3.16 14.96
CA ARG A 92 6.75 -4.34 15.09
C ARG A 92 6.51 -4.73 16.54
N ILE A 93 5.26 -5.08 16.85
CA ILE A 93 4.83 -5.63 18.11
C ILE A 93 4.38 -7.07 17.83
N GLU A 94 5.04 -8.06 18.42
CA GLU A 94 4.89 -9.48 18.07
C GLU A 94 3.49 -10.07 18.30
N ASP A 95 2.82 -9.62 19.36
CA ASP A 95 1.48 -10.04 19.75
C ASP A 95 0.37 -9.07 19.24
N ARG A 96 0.64 -8.42 18.11
CA ARG A 96 -0.26 -7.45 17.51
C ARG A 96 -0.34 -7.60 16.00
N ASP A 97 -1.55 -7.46 15.46
CA ASP A 97 -1.72 -7.43 14.00
C ASP A 97 -0.94 -6.25 13.40
N CYS A 98 -0.02 -6.54 12.48
CA CYS A 98 0.84 -5.54 11.85
C CYS A 98 0.07 -4.43 11.14
N ARG A 99 -1.15 -4.74 10.65
CA ARG A 99 -2.03 -3.77 9.99
C ARG A 99 -2.43 -2.61 10.89
N ARG A 100 -2.44 -2.78 12.22
CA ARG A 100 -2.76 -1.69 13.15
C ARG A 100 -1.77 -0.53 12.99
N ILE A 101 -0.47 -0.85 13.03
CA ILE A 101 0.60 0.14 12.87
C ILE A 101 0.63 0.67 11.43
N MET A 102 0.49 -0.21 10.44
CA MET A 102 0.51 0.16 9.03
C MET A 102 -0.63 1.11 8.66
N PHE A 103 -1.85 0.78 9.05
CA PHE A 103 -3.04 1.58 8.72
C PHE A 103 -3.00 2.95 9.38
N ASP A 104 -2.68 3.00 10.68
CA ASP A 104 -2.56 4.27 11.40
C ASP A 104 -1.48 5.16 10.76
N ARG A 105 -0.32 4.59 10.42
CA ARG A 105 0.77 5.35 9.80
C ARG A 105 0.43 5.83 8.40
N GLN A 106 -0.26 5.03 7.58
CA GLN A 106 -0.67 5.41 6.24
C GLN A 106 -1.68 6.56 6.26
N VAL A 107 -2.69 6.49 7.12
CA VAL A 107 -3.69 7.54 7.31
C VAL A 107 -3.03 8.84 7.79
N GLU A 108 -2.09 8.75 8.73
CA GLU A 108 -1.32 9.91 9.21
C GLU A 108 -0.55 10.59 8.07
N LEU A 109 0.21 9.83 7.28
CA LEU A 109 1.00 10.37 6.17
C LEU A 109 0.14 11.00 5.08
N LEU A 110 -0.96 10.36 4.69
CA LEU A 110 -1.90 10.92 3.73
C LEU A 110 -2.59 12.16 4.27
N GLY A 111 -2.96 12.19 5.55
CA GLY A 111 -3.55 13.33 6.22
C GLY A 111 -2.61 14.55 6.26
N GLN A 112 -1.29 14.34 6.38
CA GLN A 112 -0.28 15.40 6.28
C GLN A 112 -0.23 16.03 4.87
N LEU A 113 -0.57 15.28 3.84
CA LEU A 113 -0.63 15.78 2.46
C LEU A 113 -1.96 16.47 2.15
N ASN A 114 -3.05 15.83 2.54
CA ASN A 114 -4.41 16.29 2.36
C ASN A 114 -5.32 15.57 3.36
N GLU A 115 -6.06 16.32 4.19
CA GLU A 115 -6.95 15.77 5.21
C GLU A 115 -7.98 14.79 4.60
N THR A 116 -8.58 15.15 3.46
CA THR A 116 -9.58 14.30 2.79
C THR A 116 -8.99 12.99 2.27
N TRP A 117 -7.69 12.95 1.97
CA TRP A 117 -7.01 11.71 1.56
C TRP A 117 -6.81 10.76 2.76
N GLY A 118 -6.49 11.31 3.93
CA GLY A 118 -6.44 10.53 5.17
C GLY A 118 -7.79 9.92 5.52
N GLU A 119 -8.87 10.71 5.45
CA GLU A 119 -10.24 10.23 5.68
C GLU A 119 -10.66 9.15 4.68
N ARG A 120 -10.34 9.34 3.40
CA ARG A 120 -10.63 8.37 2.32
C ARG A 120 -9.92 7.04 2.58
N GLU A 121 -8.63 7.07 2.92
CA GLU A 121 -7.86 5.86 3.23
C GLU A 121 -8.37 5.17 4.50
N GLN A 122 -8.72 5.94 5.53
CA GLN A 122 -9.31 5.38 6.74
C GLN A 122 -10.62 4.63 6.45
N ALA A 123 -11.46 5.15 5.57
CA ALA A 123 -12.69 4.48 5.14
C ALA A 123 -12.40 3.18 4.38
N GLU A 124 -11.37 3.16 3.51
CA GLU A 124 -10.94 1.94 2.82
C GLU A 124 -10.42 0.89 3.81
N HIS A 125 -9.60 1.28 4.79
CA HIS A 125 -9.14 0.38 5.85
C HIS A 125 -10.31 -0.20 6.66
N GLN A 126 -11.30 0.61 7.00
CA GLN A 126 -12.50 0.13 7.69
C GLN A 126 -13.28 -0.90 6.85
N ASN A 127 -13.36 -0.70 5.53
CA ASN A 127 -14.01 -1.67 4.63
C ASN A 127 -13.22 -2.99 4.57
N ILE A 128 -11.89 -2.94 4.52
CA ILE A 128 -11.03 -4.13 4.60
C ILE A 128 -11.28 -4.88 5.92
N LEU A 129 -11.33 -4.16 7.04
CA LEU A 129 -11.52 -4.75 8.36
C LEU A 129 -12.91 -5.36 8.58
N LYS A 130 -13.94 -4.97 7.83
CA LYS A 130 -15.25 -5.63 7.84
C LYS A 130 -15.16 -7.07 7.33
N SER A 131 -14.35 -7.30 6.29
CA SER A 131 -14.18 -8.63 5.69
C SER A 131 -13.04 -9.42 6.34
N PHE A 132 -12.02 -8.73 6.82
CA PHE A 132 -10.79 -9.29 7.40
C PHE A 132 -10.45 -8.56 8.71
N PRO A 133 -11.16 -8.84 9.82
CA PRO A 133 -10.90 -8.22 11.12
C PRO A 133 -9.45 -8.38 11.57
N PHE A 134 -9.01 -7.56 12.50
CA PHE A 134 -7.68 -7.73 13.08
C PHE A 134 -7.53 -9.08 13.77
N ASP A 135 -6.38 -9.70 13.58
CA ASP A 135 -5.98 -10.95 14.24
C ASP A 135 -4.61 -10.76 14.89
N ASP A 136 -4.61 -10.35 16.15
CA ASP A 136 -3.40 -9.97 16.88
C ASP A 136 -2.44 -11.17 17.07
N LEU A 137 -2.94 -12.40 17.04
CA LEU A 137 -2.14 -13.60 17.19
C LEU A 137 -1.69 -14.24 15.87
N ALA A 138 -2.04 -13.65 14.73
CA ALA A 138 -1.71 -14.19 13.41
C ALA A 138 -0.19 -14.33 13.19
N GLY A 139 0.60 -13.35 13.62
CA GLY A 139 2.07 -13.39 13.50
C GLY A 139 2.71 -14.51 14.31
N LEU A 140 2.28 -14.68 15.57
CA LEU A 140 2.74 -15.75 16.45
C LEU A 140 2.31 -17.12 15.91
N ARG A 141 1.07 -17.22 15.39
CA ARG A 141 0.57 -18.43 14.73
C ARG A 141 1.41 -18.80 13.53
N ALA A 142 1.73 -17.85 12.65
CA ALA A 142 2.56 -18.08 11.47
C ALA A 142 3.98 -18.56 11.84
N THR A 143 4.60 -17.96 12.83
CA THR A 143 5.90 -18.37 13.35
C THR A 143 5.86 -19.80 13.88
N PHE A 144 4.85 -20.15 14.66
CA PHE A 144 4.67 -21.49 15.21
C PHE A 144 4.40 -22.54 14.11
N CYS A 145 3.62 -22.21 13.09
CA CYS A 145 3.45 -23.07 11.90
C CYS A 145 4.80 -23.38 11.23
N GLY A 146 5.67 -22.38 11.09
CA GLY A 146 7.02 -22.57 10.54
C GLY A 146 7.86 -23.54 11.38
N GLN A 147 7.81 -23.45 12.70
CA GLN A 147 8.48 -24.36 13.63
C GLN A 147 7.98 -25.81 13.49
N LEU A 148 6.66 -26.00 13.42
CA LEU A 148 6.06 -27.32 13.26
C LEU A 148 6.42 -27.96 11.92
N ARG A 149 6.48 -27.20 10.81
CA ARG A 149 6.95 -27.68 9.51
C ARG A 149 8.38 -28.19 9.56
N GLN A 150 9.26 -27.46 10.25
CA GLN A 150 10.67 -27.90 10.44
C GLN A 150 10.76 -29.18 11.27
N GLN A 151 9.80 -29.45 12.15
CA GLN A 151 9.71 -30.68 12.93
C GLN A 151 9.04 -31.83 12.20
N GLY A 152 8.54 -31.63 10.97
CA GLY A 152 7.98 -32.68 10.12
C GLY A 152 6.50 -33.00 10.35
N TYR A 153 5.76 -32.08 11.03
CA TYR A 153 4.30 -32.23 11.18
C TYR A 153 3.58 -32.07 9.84
N SER A 154 2.47 -32.76 9.66
CA SER A 154 1.58 -32.59 8.50
C SER A 154 0.83 -31.24 8.56
N GLU A 155 0.40 -30.71 7.40
CA GLU A 155 -0.34 -29.43 7.36
C GLU A 155 -1.63 -29.47 8.19
N VAL A 156 -2.30 -30.62 8.26
CA VAL A 156 -3.51 -30.81 9.09
C VAL A 156 -3.20 -30.70 10.59
N GLU A 157 -2.10 -31.31 11.05
CA GLU A 157 -1.65 -31.20 12.44
C GLU A 157 -1.18 -29.77 12.75
N ILE A 158 -0.46 -29.14 11.82
CA ILE A 158 0.01 -27.74 11.95
C ILE A 158 -1.18 -26.80 12.14
N GLU A 159 -2.18 -26.90 11.29
CA GLU A 159 -3.39 -26.07 11.38
C GLU A 159 -4.06 -26.25 12.76
N LYS A 160 -4.33 -27.48 13.15
CA LYS A 160 -4.95 -27.78 14.43
C LYS A 160 -4.15 -27.23 15.61
N LEU A 161 -2.88 -27.57 15.72
CA LEU A 161 -2.02 -27.19 16.84
C LEU A 161 -1.80 -25.67 16.90
N SER A 162 -1.71 -25.01 15.75
CA SER A 162 -1.48 -23.56 15.69
C SER A 162 -2.69 -22.75 16.14
N TYR A 163 -3.91 -23.16 15.75
CA TYR A 163 -5.14 -22.51 16.23
C TYR A 163 -5.53 -22.88 17.66
N GLU A 164 -5.15 -24.08 18.14
CA GLU A 164 -5.28 -24.41 19.58
C GLU A 164 -4.38 -23.53 20.45
N LYS A 165 -3.14 -23.27 20.00
CA LYS A 165 -2.18 -22.47 20.77
C LYS A 165 -2.41 -20.96 20.64
N TYR A 166 -2.76 -20.50 19.44
CA TYR A 166 -3.00 -19.11 19.11
C TYR A 166 -4.34 -18.97 18.40
N PRO A 167 -5.46 -18.94 19.14
CA PRO A 167 -6.79 -18.86 18.53
C PRO A 167 -7.00 -17.57 17.75
N GLN A 168 -7.83 -17.63 16.73
CA GLN A 168 -8.29 -16.42 16.02
C GLN A 168 -9.32 -15.71 16.90
N ASN A 169 -9.23 -14.37 16.94
CA ASN A 169 -10.19 -13.54 17.71
C ASN A 169 -11.57 -13.55 17.06
#